data_d2da2c82d94879d09f7926ada126c50d
#
_entry.id   d2da2c82d94879d09f7926ada126c50d
#
_cell.length_a   1.000
_cell.length_b   1.000
_cell.length_c   1.000
_cell.angle_alpha   90.00
_cell.angle_beta   90.00
_cell.angle_gamma   90.00
#
_symmetry.space_group_name_H-M   'P 1'
#
loop_
_entity.id
_entity.type
_entity.pdbx_description
1 polymer ?
#
loop_
_entity_poly.entity_id
_entity_poly.type
_entity_poly.pdbx_seq_one_letter_code
_entity_poly.pdbx_strand_id
1 'polypeptide(L)'
;MKRLLQLLMISLLFSCARPQEEGKDFSPQLIAHAGGAVDSCIYTNSREAMEHSMQKGYRLIEFDLLFTSDSVLVAAHSWERFNSMTGYEDWGDSVPAYSDFVSRKICGRYTPLSAREINSFFEQNDSLYLVTDKVSDPEVLQEHFPSLKHRMVVEAFSFQHYCRLKSQGYFRVLYSCMAWDLNATVFSSSISEVDWFALHTSGFDSHLFKFVNELCDFDIALFTVDDIDVVPKEYHESVKMVYTNFIEP
;
A
#
# COMPACT_ATOMS: atom_id res chain seq x y z
N MET A 1 0.87 41.73 34.67
CA MET A 1 1.58 40.64 33.98
C MET A 1 0.78 39.34 33.76
N LYS A 2 -0.37 39.09 34.42
CA LYS A 2 -1.17 37.84 34.23
C LYS A 2 -2.23 37.89 33.13
N ARG A 3 -2.48 39.03 32.46
CA ARG A 3 -3.47 39.17 31.39
C ARG A 3 -2.86 39.13 29.98
N LEU A 4 -1.52 39.15 29.86
CA LEU A 4 -0.85 39.10 28.54
C LEU A 4 -0.56 37.65 28.07
N LEU A 5 -0.59 36.66 29.01
CA LEU A 5 -0.36 35.25 28.67
C LEU A 5 -1.62 34.53 28.20
N GLN A 6 -2.81 35.07 28.42
CA GLN A 6 -4.07 34.47 27.94
C GLN A 6 -4.43 34.85 26.48
N LEU A 7 -3.83 35.90 25.95
CA LEU A 7 -4.06 36.31 24.56
C LEU A 7 -3.11 35.65 23.54
N LEU A 8 -2.03 35.00 24.03
CA LEU A 8 -1.09 34.27 23.13
C LEU A 8 -1.47 32.80 22.89
N MET A 9 -2.47 32.28 23.60
CA MET A 9 -2.94 30.90 23.43
C MET A 9 -4.15 30.75 22.51
N ILE A 10 -4.72 31.84 22.04
CA ILE A 10 -5.93 31.83 21.16
C ILE A 10 -5.56 32.03 19.68
N SER A 11 -4.30 32.33 19.37
CA SER A 11 -3.88 32.61 17.97
C SER A 11 -3.25 31.40 17.23
N LEU A 12 -3.30 30.19 17.80
CA LEU A 12 -2.74 28.98 17.19
C LEU A 12 -3.80 27.95 16.75
N LEU A 13 -5.09 28.33 16.76
CA LEU A 13 -6.16 27.52 16.18
C LEU A 13 -6.59 28.08 14.82
N PHE A 14 -5.64 28.47 13.97
CA PHE A 14 -5.95 28.49 12.54
C PHE A 14 -5.93 27.05 12.07
N SER A 15 -7.11 26.44 12.09
CA SER A 15 -7.44 25.27 11.30
C SER A 15 -6.87 25.45 9.90
N CYS A 16 -5.89 24.63 9.52
CA CYS A 16 -5.54 24.42 8.12
C CYS A 16 -6.66 23.58 7.49
N ALA A 17 -7.90 24.10 7.48
CA ALA A 17 -8.95 23.52 6.67
C ALA A 17 -8.50 23.72 5.21
N ARG A 18 -8.29 22.63 4.49
CA ARG A 18 -8.09 22.65 3.04
C ARG A 18 -9.28 23.40 2.43
N PRO A 19 -9.06 24.35 1.51
CA PRO A 19 -10.18 24.95 0.77
C PRO A 19 -10.87 23.82 -0.01
N GLN A 20 -12.16 23.62 0.20
CA GLN A 20 -12.93 22.71 -0.65
C GLN A 20 -12.96 23.29 -2.06
N GLU A 21 -12.25 22.66 -3.00
CA GLU A 21 -12.40 22.93 -4.43
C GLU A 21 -13.75 22.32 -4.88
N GLU A 22 -14.80 23.14 -4.90
CA GLU A 22 -16.10 22.74 -5.43
C GLU A 22 -15.95 22.36 -6.91
N GLY A 23 -16.22 21.10 -7.25
CA GLY A 23 -16.49 20.68 -8.63
C GLY A 23 -15.46 19.82 -9.33
N LYS A 24 -14.41 19.29 -8.67
CA LYS A 24 -13.59 18.23 -9.25
C LYS A 24 -14.22 16.88 -8.95
N ASP A 25 -14.43 16.08 -9.99
CA ASP A 25 -14.81 14.68 -9.82
C ASP A 25 -13.72 13.95 -9.03
N PHE A 26 -14.13 13.12 -8.07
CA PHE A 26 -13.22 12.29 -7.29
C PHE A 26 -12.58 11.24 -8.20
N SER A 27 -11.30 11.37 -8.48
CA SER A 27 -10.54 10.49 -9.38
C SER A 27 -9.17 10.18 -8.78
N PRO A 28 -9.11 9.28 -7.79
CA PRO A 28 -7.84 8.84 -7.20
C PRO A 28 -7.05 7.97 -8.18
N GLN A 29 -5.73 7.89 -7.99
CA GLN A 29 -4.91 6.94 -8.74
C GLN A 29 -5.25 5.51 -8.33
N LEU A 30 -5.44 4.62 -9.30
CA LEU A 30 -5.76 3.22 -9.04
C LEU A 30 -4.49 2.37 -8.92
N ILE A 31 -4.44 1.55 -7.86
CA ILE A 31 -3.42 0.54 -7.62
C ILE A 31 -4.04 -0.83 -7.84
N ALA A 32 -3.51 -1.62 -8.77
CA ALA A 32 -3.92 -3.00 -8.96
C ALA A 32 -3.47 -3.85 -7.77
N HIS A 33 -4.41 -4.21 -6.89
CA HIS A 33 -4.16 -4.89 -5.61
C HIS A 33 -3.76 -6.35 -5.82
N ALA A 34 -2.66 -6.79 -5.24
CA ALA A 34 -2.10 -8.15 -5.39
C ALA A 34 -1.96 -8.60 -6.86
N GLY A 35 -1.48 -7.68 -7.72
CA GLY A 35 -1.41 -7.85 -9.16
C GLY A 35 -2.68 -7.47 -9.91
N GLY A 36 -3.81 -7.23 -9.22
CA GLY A 36 -5.15 -7.03 -9.77
C GLY A 36 -5.94 -8.33 -9.92
N ALA A 37 -7.25 -8.21 -10.15
CA ALA A 37 -8.08 -9.38 -10.43
C ALA A 37 -7.83 -9.92 -11.84
N VAL A 38 -7.78 -11.24 -11.95
CA VAL A 38 -7.72 -11.96 -13.23
C VAL A 38 -8.79 -13.06 -13.25
N ASP A 39 -9.68 -13.03 -14.26
CA ASP A 39 -10.84 -13.95 -14.36
C ASP A 39 -11.62 -14.08 -13.03
N SER A 40 -11.87 -12.96 -12.33
CA SER A 40 -12.50 -12.88 -11.02
C SER A 40 -11.71 -13.49 -9.84
N CYS A 41 -10.49 -14.01 -10.05
CA CYS A 41 -9.58 -14.38 -8.97
C CYS A 41 -8.84 -13.14 -8.46
N ILE A 42 -8.87 -12.91 -7.16
CA ILE A 42 -8.18 -11.81 -6.47
C ILE A 42 -7.04 -12.36 -5.60
N TYR A 43 -6.10 -11.50 -5.21
CA TYR A 43 -4.95 -11.85 -4.37
C TYR A 43 -4.04 -12.94 -4.96
N THR A 44 -3.99 -13.03 -6.29
CA THR A 44 -3.18 -14.07 -6.93
C THR A 44 -1.70 -13.76 -6.89
N ASN A 45 -1.30 -12.48 -6.86
CA ASN A 45 0.10 -12.09 -6.95
C ASN A 45 0.82 -12.80 -8.11
N SER A 46 0.11 -13.00 -9.23
CA SER A 46 0.53 -13.86 -10.34
C SER A 46 1.01 -13.05 -11.54
N ARG A 47 1.75 -13.75 -12.43
CA ARG A 47 2.19 -13.18 -13.71
C ARG A 47 1.01 -12.71 -14.55
N GLU A 48 -0.01 -13.54 -14.66
CA GLU A 48 -1.18 -13.26 -15.49
C GLU A 48 -1.99 -12.07 -14.97
N ALA A 49 -2.09 -11.91 -13.63
CA ALA A 49 -2.72 -10.73 -13.03
C ALA A 49 -1.93 -9.46 -13.34
N MET A 50 -0.61 -9.48 -13.18
CA MET A 50 0.28 -8.36 -13.49
C MET A 50 0.17 -7.92 -14.95
N GLU A 51 0.26 -8.87 -15.88
CA GLU A 51 0.17 -8.61 -17.33
C GLU A 51 -1.22 -8.07 -17.70
N HIS A 52 -2.28 -8.65 -17.12
CA HIS A 52 -3.65 -8.20 -17.33
C HIS A 52 -3.89 -6.78 -16.82
N SER A 53 -3.40 -6.44 -15.65
CA SER A 53 -3.51 -5.09 -15.08
C SER A 53 -2.79 -4.05 -15.94
N MET A 54 -1.58 -4.37 -16.43
CA MET A 54 -0.88 -3.50 -17.38
C MET A 54 -1.70 -3.28 -18.66
N GLN A 55 -2.29 -4.34 -19.21
CA GLN A 55 -3.12 -4.26 -20.42
C GLN A 55 -4.39 -3.43 -20.22
N LYS A 56 -4.97 -3.45 -19.02
CA LYS A 56 -6.11 -2.60 -18.64
C LYS A 56 -5.74 -1.13 -18.41
N GLY A 57 -4.46 -0.78 -18.38
CA GLY A 57 -4.00 0.60 -18.26
C GLY A 57 -3.58 1.01 -16.85
N TYR A 58 -3.55 0.10 -15.89
CA TYR A 58 -2.98 0.40 -14.57
C TYR A 58 -1.53 0.83 -14.69
N ARG A 59 -1.17 1.86 -13.90
CA ARG A 59 0.21 2.37 -13.80
C ARG A 59 0.88 1.95 -12.50
N LEU A 60 0.11 1.68 -11.46
CA LEU A 60 0.58 1.19 -10.18
C LEU A 60 0.08 -0.25 -10.01
N ILE A 61 1.00 -1.18 -9.81
CA ILE A 61 0.69 -2.59 -9.57
C ILE A 61 1.36 -2.99 -8.26
N GLU A 62 0.55 -3.51 -7.34
CA GLU A 62 1.01 -3.87 -6.01
C GLU A 62 1.28 -5.38 -5.92
N PHE A 63 2.30 -5.72 -5.13
CA PHE A 63 2.62 -7.09 -4.75
C PHE A 63 2.90 -7.20 -3.26
N ASP A 64 2.27 -8.19 -2.64
CA ASP A 64 2.61 -8.69 -1.32
C ASP A 64 3.91 -9.51 -1.39
N LEU A 65 4.94 -9.16 -0.63
CA LEU A 65 6.24 -9.82 -0.70
C LEU A 65 6.52 -10.66 0.55
N LEU A 66 6.87 -11.94 0.35
CA LEU A 66 7.24 -12.86 1.42
C LEU A 66 8.52 -13.64 1.06
N PHE A 67 9.23 -14.14 2.07
CA PHE A 67 10.36 -15.04 1.88
C PHE A 67 9.93 -16.50 1.96
N THR A 68 10.38 -17.32 1.01
CA THR A 68 10.29 -18.77 1.07
C THR A 68 11.18 -19.32 2.19
N SER A 69 11.04 -20.62 2.53
CA SER A 69 11.83 -21.26 3.58
C SER A 69 13.33 -21.30 3.28
N ASP A 70 13.72 -21.20 2.02
CA ASP A 70 15.10 -21.08 1.54
C ASP A 70 15.48 -19.64 1.16
N SER A 71 14.77 -18.64 1.75
CA SER A 71 15.09 -17.21 1.69
C SER A 71 15.05 -16.57 0.30
N VAL A 72 14.21 -17.05 -0.60
CA VAL A 72 13.93 -16.38 -1.88
C VAL A 72 12.72 -15.46 -1.71
N LEU A 73 12.83 -14.20 -2.14
CA LEU A 73 11.73 -13.24 -2.11
C LEU A 73 10.75 -13.51 -3.26
N VAL A 74 9.48 -13.67 -2.92
CA VAL A 74 8.39 -14.03 -3.84
C VAL A 74 7.13 -13.21 -3.56
N ALA A 75 6.17 -13.23 -4.48
CA ALA A 75 4.90 -12.55 -4.32
C ALA A 75 3.82 -13.51 -3.81
N ALA A 76 3.33 -13.26 -2.59
CA ALA A 76 2.21 -13.98 -1.97
C ALA A 76 1.65 -13.18 -0.79
N HIS A 77 0.32 -13.12 -0.65
CA HIS A 77 -0.33 -12.38 0.43
C HIS A 77 -0.07 -12.99 1.82
N SER A 78 -0.19 -14.30 1.93
CA SER A 78 0.17 -15.11 3.10
C SER A 78 0.40 -16.55 2.67
N TRP A 79 1.13 -17.31 3.46
CA TRP A 79 1.37 -18.71 3.15
C TRP A 79 0.10 -19.56 3.23
N GLU A 80 -0.77 -19.28 4.20
CA GLU A 80 -2.07 -19.93 4.31
C GLU A 80 -2.89 -19.72 3.03
N ARG A 81 -2.99 -18.45 2.55
CA ARG A 81 -3.73 -18.16 1.32
C ARG A 81 -3.09 -18.81 0.10
N PHE A 82 -1.77 -18.73 -0.05
CA PHE A 82 -1.06 -19.38 -1.16
C PHE A 82 -1.28 -20.87 -1.17
N ASN A 83 -1.13 -21.55 -0.02
CA ASN A 83 -1.36 -22.98 0.11
C ASN A 83 -2.80 -23.34 -0.26
N SER A 84 -3.80 -22.61 0.25
CA SER A 84 -5.20 -22.81 -0.11
C SER A 84 -5.44 -22.62 -1.61
N MET A 85 -4.95 -21.55 -2.20
CA MET A 85 -5.16 -21.25 -3.64
C MET A 85 -4.42 -22.23 -4.57
N THR A 86 -3.49 -23.01 -4.06
CA THR A 86 -2.72 -24.01 -4.82
C THR A 86 -3.13 -25.45 -4.55
N GLY A 87 -4.18 -25.67 -3.75
CA GLY A 87 -4.69 -27.02 -3.43
C GLY A 87 -3.95 -27.73 -2.32
N TYR A 88 -3.34 -26.98 -1.40
CA TYR A 88 -2.59 -27.48 -0.24
C TYR A 88 -3.17 -26.92 1.07
N GLU A 89 -4.50 -26.90 1.20
CA GLU A 89 -5.20 -26.33 2.35
C GLU A 89 -4.74 -26.91 3.69
N ASP A 90 -4.42 -28.19 3.75
CA ASP A 90 -3.95 -28.89 4.97
C ASP A 90 -2.57 -28.39 5.45
N TRP A 91 -1.85 -27.64 4.63
CA TRP A 91 -0.53 -27.09 4.99
C TRP A 91 -0.63 -25.80 5.82
N GLY A 92 -1.82 -25.19 5.91
CA GLY A 92 -2.04 -23.95 6.65
C GLY A 92 -1.04 -22.86 6.25
N ASP A 93 -0.29 -22.33 7.22
CA ASP A 93 0.71 -21.28 7.05
C ASP A 93 2.15 -21.80 6.78
N SER A 94 2.31 -23.12 6.50
CA SER A 94 3.61 -23.71 6.20
C SER A 94 4.29 -23.02 5.01
N VAL A 95 5.56 -22.68 5.21
CA VAL A 95 6.36 -21.92 4.23
C VAL A 95 7.02 -22.90 3.23
N PRO A 96 6.68 -22.83 1.92
CA PRO A 96 7.31 -23.68 0.92
C PRO A 96 8.76 -23.25 0.63
N ALA A 97 9.58 -24.17 0.12
CA ALA A 97 10.83 -23.79 -0.55
C ALA A 97 10.53 -23.21 -1.93
N TYR A 98 11.45 -22.42 -2.49
CA TYR A 98 11.26 -21.75 -3.79
C TYR A 98 10.92 -22.72 -4.92
N SER A 99 11.61 -23.87 -4.99
CA SER A 99 11.34 -24.88 -6.02
C SER A 99 9.92 -25.44 -5.96
N ASP A 100 9.37 -25.58 -4.75
CA ASP A 100 7.99 -26.00 -4.56
C ASP A 100 7.01 -24.87 -4.88
N PHE A 101 7.30 -23.65 -4.42
CA PHE A 101 6.50 -22.44 -4.73
C PHE A 101 6.29 -22.29 -6.24
N VAL A 102 7.34 -22.31 -7.05
CA VAL A 102 7.24 -22.10 -8.52
C VAL A 102 6.62 -23.25 -9.27
N SER A 103 6.61 -24.46 -8.68
CA SER A 103 6.01 -25.66 -9.29
C SER A 103 4.48 -25.66 -9.23
N ARG A 104 3.90 -24.87 -8.31
CA ARG A 104 2.46 -24.84 -8.06
C ARG A 104 1.74 -23.88 -9.02
N LYS A 105 0.45 -24.10 -9.20
CA LYS A 105 -0.42 -23.21 -9.96
C LYS A 105 -1.49 -22.59 -9.08
N ILE A 106 -1.49 -21.28 -8.96
CA ILE A 106 -2.49 -20.52 -8.22
C ILE A 106 -3.84 -20.66 -8.95
N CYS A 107 -4.90 -21.03 -8.21
CA CYS A 107 -6.22 -21.36 -8.78
C CYS A 107 -6.14 -22.38 -9.94
N GLY A 108 -5.17 -23.29 -9.91
CA GLY A 108 -4.95 -24.35 -10.90
C GLY A 108 -4.35 -23.91 -12.23
N ARG A 109 -4.10 -22.59 -12.45
CA ARG A 109 -3.66 -22.05 -13.76
C ARG A 109 -2.66 -20.91 -13.72
N TYR A 110 -2.68 -20.04 -12.71
CA TYR A 110 -1.83 -18.84 -12.67
C TYR A 110 -0.43 -19.13 -12.16
N THR A 111 0.53 -18.37 -12.65
CA THR A 111 1.96 -18.58 -12.41
C THR A 111 2.44 -17.72 -11.24
N PRO A 112 2.95 -18.32 -10.16
CA PRO A 112 3.59 -17.58 -9.08
C PRO A 112 4.79 -16.77 -9.57
N LEU A 113 5.09 -15.65 -8.91
CA LEU A 113 6.17 -14.74 -9.26
C LEU A 113 7.21 -14.63 -8.16
N SER A 114 8.48 -14.64 -8.55
CA SER A 114 9.59 -14.18 -7.72
C SER A 114 9.81 -12.66 -7.87
N ALA A 115 10.45 -12.04 -6.84
CA ALA A 115 10.87 -10.64 -6.92
C ALA A 115 11.76 -10.37 -8.15
N ARG A 116 12.61 -11.33 -8.53
CA ARG A 116 13.44 -11.24 -9.73
C ARG A 116 12.62 -11.10 -11.02
N GLU A 117 11.53 -11.86 -11.15
CA GLU A 117 10.66 -11.79 -12.34
C GLU A 117 9.86 -10.48 -12.34
N ILE A 118 9.40 -10.03 -11.17
CA ILE A 118 8.75 -8.72 -11.00
C ILE A 118 9.74 -7.61 -11.41
N ASN A 119 10.96 -7.60 -10.86
CA ASN A 119 11.97 -6.60 -11.23
C ASN A 119 12.21 -6.54 -12.74
N SER A 120 12.40 -7.70 -13.37
CA SER A 120 12.63 -7.78 -14.81
C SER A 120 11.44 -7.26 -15.64
N PHE A 121 10.22 -7.49 -15.19
CA PHE A 121 9.02 -6.96 -15.86
C PHE A 121 8.94 -5.43 -15.76
N PHE A 122 9.17 -4.87 -14.59
CA PHE A 122 9.13 -3.42 -14.39
C PHE A 122 10.30 -2.70 -15.07
N GLU A 123 11.47 -3.33 -15.20
CA GLU A 123 12.60 -2.79 -15.98
C GLU A 123 12.27 -2.66 -17.47
N GLN A 124 11.47 -3.56 -18.00
CA GLN A 124 11.03 -3.54 -19.40
C GLN A 124 9.83 -2.60 -19.66
N ASN A 125 9.19 -2.08 -18.61
CA ASN A 125 7.97 -1.27 -18.68
C ASN A 125 8.12 0.00 -17.84
N ASP A 126 8.84 1.00 -18.37
CA ASP A 126 9.25 2.22 -17.64
C ASP A 126 8.09 3.08 -17.16
N SER A 127 6.90 2.91 -17.72
CA SER A 127 5.71 3.67 -17.33
C SER A 127 5.01 3.11 -16.09
N LEU A 128 5.43 1.93 -15.59
CA LEU A 128 4.84 1.29 -14.43
C LEU A 128 5.59 1.64 -13.14
N TYR A 129 4.83 1.70 -12.06
CA TYR A 129 5.30 1.86 -10.68
C TYR A 129 5.00 0.59 -9.90
N LEU A 130 6.02 0.06 -9.24
CA LEU A 130 5.89 -1.06 -8.31
C LEU A 130 5.41 -0.55 -6.96
N VAL A 131 4.30 -1.07 -6.47
CA VAL A 131 3.85 -0.88 -5.08
C VAL A 131 4.18 -2.14 -4.30
N THR A 132 4.76 -2.01 -3.11
CA THR A 132 5.15 -3.18 -2.29
C THR A 132 4.48 -3.16 -0.93
N ASP A 133 3.98 -4.31 -0.52
CA ASP A 133 3.47 -4.61 0.81
C ASP A 133 4.35 -5.65 1.52
N LYS A 134 4.27 -5.73 2.86
CA LYS A 134 4.91 -6.65 3.80
C LYS A 134 6.42 -6.52 3.97
N VAL A 135 7.17 -6.13 2.95
CA VAL A 135 8.61 -5.88 3.03
C VAL A 135 8.88 -4.39 2.92
N SER A 136 9.42 -3.80 3.99
CA SER A 136 9.76 -2.38 4.07
C SER A 136 11.21 -2.11 4.49
N ASP A 137 12.06 -3.14 4.55
CA ASP A 137 13.49 -2.96 4.80
C ASP A 137 14.17 -2.44 3.53
N PRO A 138 14.81 -1.24 3.58
CA PRO A 138 15.39 -0.61 2.39
C PRO A 138 16.54 -1.42 1.77
N GLU A 139 17.30 -2.19 2.56
CA GLU A 139 18.40 -3.02 2.06
C GLU A 139 17.84 -4.20 1.26
N VAL A 140 16.81 -4.85 1.76
CA VAL A 140 16.10 -5.94 1.04
C VAL A 140 15.52 -5.41 -0.28
N LEU A 141 14.83 -4.26 -0.24
CA LEU A 141 14.27 -3.67 -1.45
C LEU A 141 15.35 -3.25 -2.45
N GLN A 142 16.47 -2.70 -1.99
CA GLN A 142 17.59 -2.33 -2.87
C GLN A 142 18.28 -3.55 -3.49
N GLU A 143 18.35 -4.68 -2.77
CA GLU A 143 18.93 -5.93 -3.28
C GLU A 143 18.06 -6.53 -4.39
N HIS A 144 16.75 -6.56 -4.18
CA HIS A 144 15.82 -7.24 -5.10
C HIS A 144 15.30 -6.35 -6.23
N PHE A 145 15.29 -5.01 -6.05
CA PHE A 145 14.75 -4.03 -7.00
C PHE A 145 15.74 -2.85 -7.22
N PRO A 146 16.99 -3.13 -7.64
CA PRO A 146 18.08 -2.16 -7.62
C PRO A 146 17.84 -0.94 -8.51
N SER A 147 17.09 -1.09 -9.61
CA SER A 147 16.82 -0.03 -10.58
C SER A 147 15.48 0.67 -10.38
N LEU A 148 14.61 0.17 -9.49
CA LEU A 148 13.23 0.62 -9.38
C LEU A 148 12.98 1.69 -8.31
N LYS A 149 13.95 2.02 -7.46
CA LYS A 149 13.79 2.96 -6.32
C LYS A 149 12.94 4.20 -6.65
N HIS A 150 13.18 4.84 -7.79
CA HIS A 150 12.46 6.05 -8.22
C HIS A 150 11.08 5.78 -8.83
N ARG A 151 10.69 4.51 -8.92
CA ARG A 151 9.40 4.04 -9.39
C ARG A 151 8.77 3.05 -8.42
N MET A 152 9.16 3.10 -7.14
CA MET A 152 8.55 2.30 -6.07
C MET A 152 7.70 3.17 -5.16
N VAL A 153 6.53 2.65 -4.83
CA VAL A 153 5.69 3.07 -3.71
C VAL A 153 5.81 1.98 -2.65
N VAL A 154 6.31 2.31 -1.48
CA VAL A 154 6.64 1.31 -0.45
C VAL A 154 5.77 1.53 0.78
N GLU A 155 5.07 0.48 1.24
CA GLU A 155 4.40 0.50 2.53
C GLU A 155 5.40 0.22 3.66
N ALA A 156 5.52 1.16 4.59
CA ALA A 156 6.36 1.05 5.76
C ALA A 156 5.52 0.74 7.01
N PHE A 157 5.86 -0.35 7.70
CA PHE A 157 5.12 -0.83 8.88
C PHE A 157 5.74 -0.37 10.21
N SER A 158 6.78 0.45 10.15
CA SER A 158 7.37 1.13 11.30
C SER A 158 7.84 2.51 10.93
N PHE A 159 7.80 3.46 11.87
CA PHE A 159 8.31 4.80 11.65
C PHE A 159 9.81 4.81 11.33
N GLN A 160 10.57 3.86 11.89
CA GLN A 160 11.98 3.71 11.58
C GLN A 160 12.22 3.37 10.09
N HIS A 161 11.48 2.39 9.55
CA HIS A 161 11.57 2.04 8.12
C HIS A 161 11.08 3.19 7.24
N TYR A 162 9.98 3.85 7.63
CA TYR A 162 9.49 5.04 6.94
C TYR A 162 10.59 6.11 6.78
N CYS A 163 11.23 6.52 7.88
CA CYS A 163 12.31 7.51 7.84
C CYS A 163 13.53 7.04 7.02
N ARG A 164 13.92 5.77 7.12
CA ARG A 164 15.04 5.21 6.33
C ARG A 164 14.75 5.22 4.84
N LEU A 165 13.57 4.78 4.42
CA LEU A 165 13.13 4.81 3.03
C LEU A 165 13.09 6.24 2.47
N LYS A 166 12.51 7.19 3.23
CA LYS A 166 12.49 8.61 2.86
C LYS A 166 13.90 9.17 2.70
N SER A 167 14.79 8.90 3.67
CA SER A 167 16.18 9.39 3.63
C SER A 167 16.99 8.80 2.48
N GLN A 168 16.67 7.60 2.01
CA GLN A 168 17.30 6.96 0.87
C GLN A 168 16.70 7.38 -0.50
N GLY A 169 15.68 8.23 -0.52
CA GLY A 169 15.11 8.82 -1.73
C GLY A 169 14.20 7.86 -2.52
N TYR A 170 13.46 6.99 -1.85
CA TYR A 170 12.38 6.25 -2.51
C TYR A 170 11.32 7.22 -3.04
N PHE A 171 10.69 6.87 -4.17
CA PHE A 171 9.72 7.75 -4.86
C PHE A 171 8.58 8.17 -3.93
N ARG A 172 7.94 7.21 -3.27
CA ARG A 172 6.87 7.43 -2.31
C ARG A 172 6.90 6.38 -1.21
N VAL A 173 6.71 6.82 0.03
CA VAL A 173 6.63 5.93 1.18
C VAL A 173 5.28 6.16 1.85
N LEU A 174 4.50 5.11 2.02
CA LEU A 174 3.23 5.12 2.74
C LEU A 174 3.48 4.56 4.14
N TYR A 175 3.06 5.28 5.17
CA TYR A 175 3.05 4.70 6.51
C TYR A 175 1.79 3.86 6.68
N SER A 176 1.95 2.54 6.65
CA SER A 176 0.84 1.60 6.76
C SER A 176 0.45 1.41 8.21
N CYS A 177 -0.81 1.70 8.54
CA CYS A 177 -1.33 1.49 9.87
C CYS A 177 -2.76 0.95 9.83
N MET A 178 -3.02 0.00 10.70
CA MET A 178 -4.38 -0.44 10.97
C MET A 178 -5.04 0.55 11.92
N ALA A 179 -6.34 0.70 11.80
CA ALA A 179 -7.10 1.68 12.61
C ALA A 179 -6.90 1.56 14.13
N TRP A 180 -6.53 0.38 14.62
CA TRP A 180 -6.21 0.15 16.05
C TRP A 180 -4.78 0.53 16.45
N ASP A 181 -3.83 0.51 15.52
CA ASP A 181 -2.43 0.87 15.79
C ASP A 181 -2.25 2.38 15.92
N LEU A 182 -3.18 3.14 15.38
CA LEU A 182 -3.25 4.59 15.56
C LEU A 182 -3.35 5.02 17.04
N ASN A 183 -3.82 4.15 17.94
CA ASN A 183 -4.05 4.51 19.34
C ASN A 183 -2.78 4.78 20.16
N ALA A 184 -1.64 4.23 19.82
CA ALA A 184 -0.44 4.30 20.66
C ALA A 184 0.67 5.18 20.08
N THR A 185 0.79 5.24 18.76
CA THR A 185 1.96 5.81 18.09
C THR A 185 1.70 7.19 17.50
N VAL A 186 0.46 7.49 17.18
CA VAL A 186 0.03 8.66 16.42
C VAL A 186 0.15 9.97 17.18
N PHE A 187 0.03 9.94 18.49
CA PHE A 187 0.21 11.12 19.33
C PHE A 187 1.68 11.42 19.70
N SER A 188 2.62 10.67 19.14
CA SER A 188 4.01 11.07 19.19
C SER A 188 4.26 12.26 18.23
N SER A 189 5.23 13.10 18.55
CA SER A 189 5.68 14.22 17.71
C SER A 189 6.06 13.82 16.27
N SER A 190 6.12 12.54 15.99
CA SER A 190 6.58 11.95 14.73
C SER A 190 5.52 11.88 13.64
N ILE A 191 4.22 11.94 13.97
CA ILE A 191 3.18 11.80 12.96
C ILE A 191 3.10 13.00 12.00
N SER A 192 3.47 14.18 12.48
CA SER A 192 3.54 15.38 11.64
C SER A 192 4.62 15.30 10.54
N GLU A 193 5.50 14.28 10.60
CA GLU A 193 6.53 14.03 9.60
C GLU A 193 6.05 13.05 8.51
N VAL A 194 4.86 12.44 8.68
CA VAL A 194 4.29 11.50 7.72
C VAL A 194 3.43 12.27 6.73
N ASP A 195 3.78 12.20 5.46
CA ASP A 195 3.07 12.85 4.35
C ASP A 195 2.08 11.91 3.64
N TRP A 196 2.22 10.58 3.80
CA TRP A 196 1.36 9.59 3.18
C TRP A 196 1.03 8.43 4.14
N PHE A 197 -0.25 8.07 4.18
CA PHE A 197 -0.72 6.88 4.91
C PHE A 197 -1.33 5.85 3.97
N ALA A 198 -1.10 4.55 4.28
CA ALA A 198 -1.93 3.47 3.77
C ALA A 198 -2.92 3.07 4.87
N LEU A 199 -4.23 3.10 4.57
CA LEU A 199 -5.31 2.87 5.53
C LEU A 199 -6.33 1.88 4.98
N HIS A 200 -6.85 1.04 5.88
CA HIS A 200 -7.96 0.15 5.55
C HIS A 200 -9.31 0.90 5.61
N THR A 201 -10.24 0.58 4.70
CA THR A 201 -11.58 1.21 4.63
C THR A 201 -12.35 1.16 5.94
N SER A 202 -12.17 0.13 6.77
CA SER A 202 -12.79 0.05 8.11
C SER A 202 -12.32 1.14 9.08
N GLY A 203 -11.27 1.89 8.73
CA GLY A 203 -10.75 2.99 9.54
C GLY A 203 -11.58 4.27 9.50
N PHE A 204 -12.47 4.46 8.51
CA PHE A 204 -13.23 5.70 8.34
C PHE A 204 -14.11 6.08 9.53
N ASP A 205 -14.69 5.10 10.20
CA ASP A 205 -15.54 5.36 11.37
C ASP A 205 -14.77 5.61 12.66
N SER A 206 -13.44 5.45 12.65
CA SER A 206 -12.65 5.67 13.85
C SER A 206 -12.58 7.16 14.18
N HIS A 207 -12.84 7.51 15.45
CA HIS A 207 -12.67 8.88 15.94
C HIS A 207 -11.26 9.42 15.71
N LEU A 208 -10.29 8.53 15.73
CA LEU A 208 -8.90 8.88 15.56
C LEU A 208 -8.58 9.26 14.12
N PHE A 209 -9.13 8.54 13.13
CA PHE A 209 -8.97 8.89 11.72
C PHE A 209 -9.56 10.28 11.42
N LYS A 210 -10.76 10.55 11.92
CA LYS A 210 -11.42 11.86 11.80
C LYS A 210 -10.56 12.97 12.42
N PHE A 211 -10.08 12.74 13.63
CA PHE A 211 -9.23 13.69 14.34
C PHE A 211 -7.90 13.96 13.61
N VAL A 212 -7.24 12.93 13.11
CA VAL A 212 -5.97 13.06 12.38
C VAL A 212 -6.19 13.77 11.05
N ASN A 213 -7.27 13.44 10.33
CA ASN A 213 -7.63 14.09 9.06
C ASN A 213 -7.96 15.59 9.23
N GLU A 214 -8.47 16.01 10.39
CA GLU A 214 -8.75 17.41 10.70
C GLU A 214 -7.48 18.19 11.10
N LEU A 215 -6.47 17.53 11.65
CA LEU A 215 -5.29 18.19 12.22
C LEU A 215 -4.06 18.19 11.34
N CYS A 216 -3.96 17.24 10.43
CA CYS A 216 -2.74 17.01 9.67
C CYS A 216 -3.03 17.07 8.16
N ASP A 217 -2.10 17.68 7.43
CA ASP A 217 -2.13 17.69 5.96
C ASP A 217 -1.33 16.49 5.44
N PHE A 218 -2.02 15.40 5.10
CA PHE A 218 -1.43 14.17 4.55
C PHE A 218 -2.31 13.59 3.45
N ASP A 219 -1.69 12.80 2.60
CA ASP A 219 -2.38 12.05 1.55
C ASP A 219 -2.64 10.59 1.97
N ILE A 220 -3.69 10.00 1.45
CA ILE A 220 -4.12 8.65 1.80
C ILE A 220 -4.11 7.74 0.57
N ALA A 221 -3.53 6.57 0.74
CA ALA A 221 -3.76 5.40 -0.08
C ALA A 221 -4.71 4.45 0.67
N LEU A 222 -5.89 4.22 0.11
CA LEU A 222 -6.97 3.49 0.79
C LEU A 222 -7.09 2.08 0.27
N PHE A 223 -7.18 1.07 1.13
CA PHE A 223 -7.36 -0.34 0.76
C PHE A 223 -8.49 -1.02 1.55
N THR A 224 -9.31 -1.88 0.97
CA THR A 224 -9.46 -2.15 -0.46
C THR A 224 -10.75 -1.49 -0.91
N VAL A 225 -10.75 -0.83 -2.05
CA VAL A 225 -11.89 -0.12 -2.62
C VAL A 225 -12.24 -0.74 -3.97
N ASP A 226 -13.33 -1.49 -4.03
CA ASP A 226 -13.82 -2.11 -5.27
C ASP A 226 -15.09 -1.41 -5.80
N ASP A 227 -15.57 -0.40 -5.07
CA ASP A 227 -16.62 0.54 -5.46
C ASP A 227 -16.20 1.93 -4.98
N ILE A 228 -16.02 2.86 -5.89
CA ILE A 228 -15.53 4.21 -5.58
C ILE A 228 -16.52 5.02 -4.73
N ASP A 229 -17.80 4.72 -4.84
CA ASP A 229 -18.86 5.43 -4.12
C ASP A 229 -18.88 5.12 -2.61
N VAL A 230 -18.13 4.11 -2.15
CA VAL A 230 -17.99 3.81 -0.71
C VAL A 230 -17.07 4.80 0.01
N VAL A 231 -16.28 5.59 -0.73
CA VAL A 231 -15.38 6.58 -0.13
C VAL A 231 -16.18 7.83 0.26
N PRO A 232 -16.26 8.18 1.56
CA PRO A 232 -17.03 9.33 2.00
C PRO A 232 -16.48 10.63 1.41
N LYS A 233 -17.39 11.54 1.01
CA LYS A 233 -17.04 12.80 0.32
C LYS A 233 -16.08 13.69 1.10
N GLU A 234 -16.17 13.68 2.42
CA GLU A 234 -15.27 14.41 3.30
C GLU A 234 -13.80 13.98 3.21
N TYR A 235 -13.51 12.80 2.62
CA TYR A 235 -12.15 12.29 2.43
C TYR A 235 -11.64 12.39 0.99
N HIS A 236 -12.45 12.86 0.04
CA HIS A 236 -12.06 12.94 -1.38
C HIS A 236 -10.80 13.80 -1.61
N GLU A 237 -10.59 14.84 -0.78
CA GLU A 237 -9.39 15.67 -0.88
C GLU A 237 -8.13 14.98 -0.30
N SER A 238 -8.28 14.07 0.64
CA SER A 238 -7.15 13.37 1.27
C SER A 238 -6.82 12.06 0.56
N VAL A 239 -7.83 11.35 0.03
CA VAL A 239 -7.64 10.08 -0.67
C VAL A 239 -7.12 10.33 -2.08
N LYS A 240 -5.86 10.03 -2.32
CA LYS A 240 -5.16 10.22 -3.60
C LYS A 240 -4.93 8.92 -4.37
N MET A 241 -4.90 7.80 -3.67
CA MET A 241 -4.75 6.48 -4.26
C MET A 241 -5.74 5.50 -3.65
N VAL A 242 -6.18 4.53 -4.43
CA VAL A 242 -6.98 3.40 -3.93
C VAL A 242 -6.45 2.08 -4.47
N TYR A 243 -6.30 1.10 -3.59
CA TYR A 243 -6.05 -0.29 -3.97
C TYR A 243 -7.38 -0.92 -4.35
N THR A 244 -7.44 -1.47 -5.54
CA THR A 244 -8.66 -2.08 -6.06
C THR A 244 -8.38 -3.40 -6.77
N ASN A 245 -9.36 -4.32 -6.69
CA ASN A 245 -9.35 -5.53 -7.48
C ASN A 245 -10.08 -5.34 -8.81
N PHE A 246 -11.08 -4.45 -8.89
CA PHE A 246 -12.06 -4.44 -9.98
C PHE A 246 -12.29 -3.09 -10.66
N ILE A 247 -12.00 -1.95 -10.03
CA ILE A 247 -12.17 -0.63 -10.69
C ILE A 247 -11.12 -0.50 -11.77
N GLU A 248 -11.54 -0.24 -12.99
CA GLU A 248 -10.65 -0.08 -14.15
C GLU A 248 -10.22 1.39 -14.33
N PRO A 249 -8.96 1.66 -14.75
CA PRO A 249 -8.46 3.01 -15.03
C PRO A 249 -9.17 3.71 -16.19
#